data_5aff3c78673bab20d10fb534575e6b84
#
_entry.id   5aff3c78673bab20d10fb534575e6b84
#
_cell.length_a   1.000
_cell.length_b   1.000
_cell.length_c   1.000
_cell.angle_alpha   90.00
_cell.angle_beta   90.00
_cell.angle_gamma   90.00
#
_symmetry.space_group_name_H-M   'P 1'
#
loop_
_entity.id
_entity.type
_entity.pdbx_description
1 polymer ?
#
loop_
_entity_poly.entity_id
_entity_poly.type
_entity_poly.pdbx_seq_one_letter_code
_entity_poly.pdbx_strand_id
1 'polypeptide(L)'
;MSHISGKETTYDKITVIEEHFHKPSQVYPTLAAGVQVEATTGVGAWTLGALVEIVPADTITLDFDIHHVCIEALSANSVYELVLYSGAGDTEIGRVRVVKNANLDGTMNIPIQTPIVAANSRIRAAIATPADDGETMDISLFYHTY
;
A
#
# COMPACT_ATOMS: atom_id res chain seq x y z
N MET A 1 -43.37 -9.87 19.60
CA MET A 1 -43.37 -9.47 18.16
C MET A 1 -42.07 -8.75 17.80
N SER A 2 -41.56 -7.86 18.65
CA SER A 2 -40.32 -7.09 18.37
C SER A 2 -39.03 -7.92 18.34
N HIS A 3 -39.04 -9.15 18.85
CA HIS A 3 -37.85 -9.98 18.89
C HIS A 3 -37.46 -10.58 17.52
N ILE A 4 -38.38 -10.68 16.56
CA ILE A 4 -38.08 -11.23 15.22
C ILE A 4 -37.26 -10.25 14.40
N SER A 5 -37.58 -8.97 14.47
CA SER A 5 -36.83 -7.95 13.73
C SER A 5 -35.39 -7.77 14.29
N GLY A 6 -35.19 -7.95 15.61
CA GLY A 6 -33.87 -7.92 16.20
C GLY A 6 -32.97 -9.09 15.76
N LYS A 7 -33.55 -10.28 15.54
CA LYS A 7 -32.82 -11.42 15.02
C LYS A 7 -32.41 -11.23 13.55
N GLU A 8 -33.32 -10.73 12.72
CA GLU A 8 -33.03 -10.43 11.32
C GLU A 8 -31.88 -9.43 11.19
N THR A 9 -31.91 -8.33 11.97
CA THR A 9 -30.85 -7.34 11.97
C THR A 9 -29.49 -7.92 12.38
N THR A 10 -29.46 -8.90 13.26
CA THR A 10 -28.21 -9.54 13.71
C THR A 10 -27.67 -10.47 12.62
N TYR A 11 -28.52 -11.21 11.92
CA TYR A 11 -28.10 -12.06 10.80
C TYR A 11 -27.57 -11.22 9.63
N ASP A 12 -28.22 -10.13 9.28
CA ASP A 12 -27.77 -9.22 8.23
C ASP A 12 -26.37 -8.66 8.53
N LYS A 13 -26.10 -8.27 9.77
CA LYS A 13 -24.77 -7.81 10.18
C LYS A 13 -23.71 -8.89 10.10
N ILE A 14 -24.01 -10.12 10.47
CA ILE A 14 -23.09 -11.24 10.37
C ILE A 14 -22.78 -11.56 8.91
N THR A 15 -23.79 -11.56 8.04
CA THR A 15 -23.61 -11.81 6.61
C THR A 15 -22.69 -10.77 5.96
N VAL A 16 -22.87 -9.48 6.28
CA VAL A 16 -22.02 -8.39 5.78
C VAL A 16 -20.56 -8.56 6.24
N ILE A 17 -20.33 -8.96 7.49
CA ILE A 17 -18.99 -9.23 8.03
C ILE A 17 -18.36 -10.44 7.30
N GLU A 18 -19.09 -11.51 7.09
CA GLU A 18 -18.60 -12.70 6.38
C GLU A 18 -18.22 -12.38 4.94
N GLU A 19 -19.03 -11.62 4.21
CA GLU A 19 -18.70 -11.16 2.86
C GLU A 19 -17.42 -10.33 2.83
N HIS A 20 -17.22 -9.47 3.80
CA HIS A 20 -16.02 -8.66 3.91
C HIS A 20 -14.76 -9.52 4.13
N PHE A 21 -14.80 -10.50 5.02
CA PHE A 21 -13.65 -11.35 5.34
C PHE A 21 -13.32 -12.38 4.25
N HIS A 22 -14.24 -12.72 3.38
CA HIS A 22 -14.05 -13.74 2.35
C HIS A 22 -13.51 -13.18 1.02
N LYS A 23 -13.45 -11.86 0.84
CA LYS A 23 -12.83 -11.28 -0.36
C LYS A 23 -11.31 -11.42 -0.28
N PRO A 24 -10.66 -12.02 -1.28
CA PRO A 24 -9.21 -12.15 -1.27
C PRO A 24 -8.53 -10.79 -1.44
N SER A 25 -7.37 -10.64 -0.84
CA SER A 25 -6.49 -9.52 -1.15
C SER A 25 -5.99 -9.62 -2.59
N GLN A 26 -5.84 -8.49 -3.23
CA GLN A 26 -5.31 -8.35 -4.58
C GLN A 26 -3.94 -7.67 -4.55
N VAL A 27 -3.15 -7.88 -5.57
CA VAL A 27 -1.82 -7.28 -5.69
C VAL A 27 -1.74 -6.35 -6.89
N TYR A 28 -1.06 -5.24 -6.74
CA TYR A 28 -0.72 -4.37 -7.85
C TYR A 28 0.77 -3.93 -7.75
N PRO A 29 1.55 -3.94 -8.84
CA PRO A 29 1.17 -4.36 -10.20
C PRO A 29 0.79 -5.85 -10.29
N THR A 30 -0.12 -6.16 -11.20
CA THR A 30 -0.44 -7.56 -11.56
C THR A 30 0.64 -8.13 -12.48
N LEU A 31 0.68 -9.44 -12.66
CA LEU A 31 1.57 -10.07 -13.64
C LEU A 31 1.38 -9.51 -15.06
N ALA A 32 0.15 -9.15 -15.41
CA ALA A 32 -0.14 -8.55 -16.72
C ALA A 32 0.30 -7.09 -16.82
N ALA A 33 0.37 -6.37 -15.69
CA ALA A 33 0.81 -4.97 -15.68
C ALA A 33 2.33 -4.82 -15.64
N GLY A 34 3.06 -5.88 -15.39
CA GLY A 34 4.52 -5.90 -15.42
C GLY A 34 5.18 -5.92 -14.06
N VAL A 35 6.36 -5.31 -13.99
CA VAL A 35 7.22 -5.31 -12.80
C VAL A 35 6.76 -4.29 -11.75
N GLN A 36 7.25 -4.45 -10.54
CA GLN A 36 7.09 -3.49 -9.45
C GLN A 36 7.58 -2.09 -9.86
N VAL A 37 7.11 -1.09 -9.14
CA VAL A 37 7.47 0.30 -9.40
C VAL A 37 8.67 0.69 -8.55
N GLU A 38 9.72 1.17 -9.19
CA GLU A 38 10.91 1.66 -8.51
C GLU A 38 10.73 3.11 -8.05
N ALA A 39 11.01 3.35 -6.77
CA ALA A 39 11.12 4.68 -6.18
C ALA A 39 12.58 4.98 -5.84
N THR A 40 12.95 6.26 -5.89
CA THR A 40 14.31 6.73 -5.56
C THR A 40 14.23 7.76 -4.45
N THR A 41 15.18 7.74 -3.51
CA THR A 41 15.27 8.73 -2.43
C THR A 41 15.65 10.11 -2.96
N GLY A 42 15.31 11.15 -2.21
CA GLY A 42 15.79 12.49 -2.48
C GLY A 42 17.27 12.67 -2.09
N VAL A 43 17.85 13.77 -2.54
CA VAL A 43 19.20 14.19 -2.14
C VAL A 43 19.15 14.81 -0.75
N GLY A 44 19.98 14.33 0.15
CA GLY A 44 20.03 14.74 1.55
C GLY A 44 19.35 13.76 2.50
N ALA A 45 19.89 13.67 3.70
CA ALA A 45 19.38 12.76 4.73
C ALA A 45 17.89 13.01 5.01
N TRP A 46 17.11 11.93 4.97
CA TRP A 46 15.66 11.94 5.20
C TRP A 46 14.86 12.84 4.26
N THR A 47 15.40 13.10 3.07
CA THR A 47 14.67 13.83 2.03
C THR A 47 13.89 12.85 1.16
N LEU A 48 12.57 13.03 1.12
CA LEU A 48 11.70 12.25 0.23
C LEU A 48 12.05 12.54 -1.22
N GLY A 49 12.17 11.47 -2.01
CA GLY A 49 12.36 11.56 -3.45
C GLY A 49 11.11 12.02 -4.21
N ALA A 50 11.21 12.04 -5.52
CA ALA A 50 10.07 12.32 -6.38
C ALA A 50 8.96 11.30 -6.15
N LEU A 51 7.71 11.76 -6.22
CA LEU A 51 6.55 10.89 -6.17
C LEU A 51 6.51 9.99 -7.42
N VAL A 52 6.47 8.69 -7.20
CA VAL A 52 6.27 7.70 -8.28
C VAL A 52 4.86 7.14 -8.23
N GLU A 53 4.25 6.94 -9.38
CA GLU A 53 2.91 6.39 -9.48
C GLU A 53 2.96 4.86 -9.37
N ILE A 54 2.43 4.31 -8.26
CA ILE A 54 2.33 2.87 -8.05
C ILE A 54 1.07 2.34 -8.72
N VAL A 55 -0.08 2.95 -8.44
CA VAL A 55 -1.36 2.59 -9.06
C VAL A 55 -1.87 3.80 -9.84
N PRO A 56 -1.98 3.70 -11.17
CA PRO A 56 -2.58 4.76 -11.99
C PRO A 56 -4.05 5.01 -11.60
N ALA A 57 -4.53 6.22 -11.84
CA ALA A 57 -5.95 6.52 -11.73
C ALA A 57 -6.78 5.58 -12.60
N ASP A 58 -8.01 5.33 -12.21
CA ASP A 58 -8.97 4.47 -12.93
C ASP A 58 -8.58 2.99 -13.05
N THR A 59 -7.57 2.55 -12.27
CA THR A 59 -7.13 1.15 -12.25
C THR A 59 -7.92 0.31 -11.27
N ILE A 60 -8.13 0.79 -10.04
CA ILE A 60 -8.95 0.13 -9.04
C ILE A 60 -10.30 0.83 -9.02
N THR A 61 -11.32 0.15 -9.54
CA THR A 61 -12.64 0.74 -9.83
C THR A 61 -13.65 0.65 -8.68
N LEU A 62 -13.24 0.11 -7.54
CA LEU A 62 -14.01 0.04 -6.30
C LEU A 62 -13.25 0.78 -5.20
N ASP A 63 -13.96 1.17 -4.15
CA ASP A 63 -13.32 1.66 -2.93
C ASP A 63 -12.40 0.56 -2.37
N PHE A 64 -11.25 0.93 -1.85
CA PHE A 64 -10.24 -0.02 -1.40
C PHE A 64 -9.40 0.52 -0.25
N ASP A 65 -8.72 -0.36 0.44
CA ASP A 65 -7.65 -0.02 1.37
C ASP A 65 -6.40 -0.88 1.09
N ILE A 66 -5.25 -0.43 1.55
CA ILE A 66 -3.97 -1.12 1.38
C ILE A 66 -3.60 -1.77 2.70
N HIS A 67 -3.34 -3.08 2.67
CA HIS A 67 -3.04 -3.89 3.85
C HIS A 67 -1.56 -4.21 4.00
N HIS A 68 -0.82 -4.31 2.91
CA HIS A 68 0.61 -4.57 2.91
C HIS A 68 1.29 -3.81 1.78
N VAL A 69 2.52 -3.41 2.03
CA VAL A 69 3.48 -3.07 0.98
C VAL A 69 4.48 -4.21 0.84
N CYS A 70 4.72 -4.61 -0.39
CA CYS A 70 5.75 -5.58 -0.73
C CYS A 70 6.95 -4.82 -1.28
N ILE A 71 8.10 -5.03 -0.66
CA ILE A 71 9.32 -4.29 -0.95
C ILE A 71 10.39 -5.27 -1.40
N GLU A 72 11.02 -4.96 -2.52
CA GLU A 72 12.13 -5.74 -3.10
C GLU A 72 13.24 -4.82 -3.57
N ALA A 73 14.38 -5.41 -3.91
CA ALA A 73 15.50 -4.76 -4.58
C ALA A 73 15.96 -3.43 -3.95
N LEU A 74 16.02 -3.38 -2.62
CA LEU A 74 16.65 -2.25 -1.93
C LEU A 74 18.12 -2.13 -2.33
N SER A 75 18.55 -0.97 -2.82
CA SER A 75 19.89 -0.78 -3.40
C SER A 75 21.00 -0.76 -2.36
N ALA A 76 20.74 -0.33 -1.14
CA ALA A 76 21.76 -0.25 -0.08
C ALA A 76 21.28 -0.80 1.27
N ASN A 77 22.25 -1.16 2.11
CA ASN A 77 22.01 -1.46 3.52
C ASN A 77 21.74 -0.16 4.27
N SER A 78 20.49 0.10 4.59
CA SER A 78 20.05 1.34 5.22
C SER A 78 18.69 1.17 5.90
N VAL A 79 18.26 2.23 6.57
CA VAL A 79 16.88 2.41 7.02
C VAL A 79 16.15 3.21 5.95
N TYR A 80 15.00 2.71 5.53
CA TYR A 80 14.15 3.39 4.55
C TYR A 80 12.82 3.79 5.20
N GLU A 81 12.33 4.95 4.84
CA GLU A 81 10.95 5.36 5.10
C GLU A 81 10.20 5.42 3.78
N LEU A 82 9.07 4.73 3.71
CA LEU A 82 8.15 4.74 2.58
C LEU A 82 6.88 5.47 2.99
N VAL A 83 6.44 6.40 2.16
CA VAL A 83 5.20 7.16 2.34
C VAL A 83 4.30 6.92 1.15
N LEU A 84 3.03 6.57 1.43
CA LEU A 84 1.99 6.39 0.42
C LEU A 84 1.05 7.60 0.40
N TYR A 85 0.66 7.99 -0.80
CA TYR A 85 -0.25 9.10 -1.08
C TYR A 85 -1.37 8.66 -2.00
N SER A 86 -2.56 9.24 -1.82
CA SER A 86 -3.71 8.96 -2.68
C SER A 86 -4.32 10.21 -3.29
N GLY A 87 -4.96 10.01 -4.44
CA GLY A 87 -5.75 11.01 -5.14
C GLY A 87 -4.94 12.08 -5.86
N ALA A 88 -5.62 13.03 -6.47
CA ALA A 88 -5.01 14.11 -7.24
C ALA A 88 -4.21 15.10 -6.38
N GLY A 89 -4.60 15.26 -5.12
CA GLY A 89 -3.95 16.15 -4.16
C GLY A 89 -2.80 15.56 -3.37
N ASP A 90 -2.43 14.29 -3.64
CA ASP A 90 -1.36 13.58 -2.92
C ASP A 90 -1.51 13.63 -1.40
N THR A 91 -2.67 13.20 -0.93
CA THR A 91 -2.92 13.09 0.51
C THR A 91 -2.20 11.88 1.07
N GLU A 92 -1.37 12.06 2.09
CA GLU A 92 -0.70 10.96 2.78
C GLU A 92 -1.74 10.01 3.40
N ILE A 93 -1.62 8.72 3.09
CA ILE A 93 -2.51 7.68 3.58
C ILE A 93 -1.82 6.64 4.45
N GLY A 94 -0.51 6.59 4.46
CA GLY A 94 0.25 5.67 5.29
C GLY A 94 1.74 5.82 5.15
N ARG A 95 2.45 5.31 6.16
CA ARG A 95 3.90 5.42 6.25
C ARG A 95 4.47 4.20 6.97
N VAL A 96 5.53 3.63 6.44
CA VAL A 96 6.24 2.50 7.05
C VAL A 96 7.75 2.71 7.00
N ARG A 97 8.46 2.07 7.93
CA ARG A 97 9.92 1.97 7.92
C ARG A 97 10.35 0.54 7.71
N VAL A 98 11.41 0.38 6.94
CA VAL A 98 12.07 -0.90 6.71
C VAL A 98 13.57 -0.74 6.89
N VAL A 99 14.23 -1.82 7.31
CA VAL A 99 15.68 -1.86 7.47
C VAL A 99 16.21 -2.98 6.59
N LYS A 100 17.15 -2.65 5.71
CA LYS A 100 17.96 -3.65 5.01
C LYS A 100 19.35 -3.72 5.65
N ASN A 101 19.80 -4.94 5.88
CA ASN A 101 21.19 -5.22 6.23
C ASN A 101 21.74 -6.36 5.34
N ALA A 102 23.02 -6.61 5.42
CA ALA A 102 23.71 -7.59 4.55
C ALA A 102 23.16 -9.03 4.66
N ASN A 103 22.41 -9.35 5.71
CA ASN A 103 21.85 -10.68 5.96
C ASN A 103 20.39 -10.80 5.57
N LEU A 104 19.74 -9.70 5.15
CA LEU A 104 18.37 -9.66 4.68
C LEU A 104 18.36 -9.61 3.16
N ASP A 105 18.06 -10.74 2.56
CA ASP A 105 17.93 -10.89 1.12
C ASP A 105 16.53 -11.44 0.81
N GLY A 106 15.85 -10.86 -0.17
CA GLY A 106 14.50 -11.27 -0.58
C GLY A 106 13.42 -10.22 -0.35
N THR A 107 12.18 -10.64 -0.57
CA THR A 107 10.99 -9.81 -0.48
C THR A 107 10.56 -9.58 0.97
N MET A 108 10.22 -8.34 1.30
CA MET A 108 9.63 -7.98 2.58
C MET A 108 8.16 -7.58 2.40
N ASN A 109 7.26 -8.22 3.13
CA ASN A 109 5.86 -7.84 3.24
C ASN A 109 5.65 -7.06 4.54
N ILE A 110 5.40 -5.77 4.42
CA ILE A 110 5.23 -4.87 5.56
C ILE A 110 3.74 -4.56 5.73
N PRO A 111 3.13 -4.91 6.87
CA PRO A 111 1.76 -4.53 7.16
C PRO A 111 1.60 -3.00 7.20
N ILE A 112 0.54 -2.52 6.59
CA ILE A 112 0.12 -1.12 6.64
C ILE A 112 -1.40 -1.08 6.71
N GLN A 113 -1.94 -0.15 7.46
CA GLN A 113 -3.38 0.06 7.52
C GLN A 113 -3.68 1.46 7.01
N THR A 114 -4.13 1.56 5.78
CA THR A 114 -4.57 2.84 5.21
C THR A 114 -6.05 3.10 5.52
N PRO A 115 -6.50 4.35 5.47
CA PRO A 115 -7.92 4.64 5.32
C PRO A 115 -8.47 4.02 4.04
N ILE A 116 -9.80 3.94 3.94
CA ILE A 116 -10.46 3.60 2.68
C ILE A 116 -10.18 4.70 1.67
N VAL A 117 -9.69 4.30 0.53
CA VAL A 117 -9.39 5.14 -0.63
C VAL A 117 -10.55 5.03 -1.61
N ALA A 118 -11.00 6.16 -2.15
CA ALA A 118 -12.10 6.18 -3.11
C ALA A 118 -11.71 5.44 -4.41
N ALA A 119 -12.68 4.79 -5.01
CA ALA A 119 -12.55 4.17 -6.34
C ALA A 119 -11.90 5.12 -7.34
N ASN A 120 -11.15 4.58 -8.27
CA ASN A 120 -10.46 5.29 -9.36
C ASN A 120 -9.33 6.24 -8.90
N SER A 121 -8.99 6.27 -7.62
CA SER A 121 -7.88 7.09 -7.13
C SER A 121 -6.54 6.48 -7.51
N ARG A 122 -5.59 7.34 -7.93
CA ARG A 122 -4.20 6.94 -8.05
C ARG A 122 -3.54 6.76 -6.69
N ILE A 123 -2.53 5.90 -6.63
CA ILE A 123 -1.64 5.77 -5.48
C ILE A 123 -0.23 6.12 -5.92
N ARG A 124 0.42 6.99 -5.18
CA ARG A 124 1.83 7.35 -5.36
C ARG A 124 2.63 7.06 -4.10
N ALA A 125 3.94 6.92 -4.29
CA ALA A 125 4.88 6.69 -3.19
C ALA A 125 6.10 7.59 -3.31
N ALA A 126 6.72 7.87 -2.18
CA ALA A 126 8.04 8.46 -2.07
C ALA A 126 8.82 7.76 -0.96
N ILE A 127 10.13 7.71 -1.09
CA ILE A 127 11.03 7.09 -0.11
C ILE A 127 12.13 8.04 0.33
N ALA A 128 12.61 7.83 1.55
CA ALA A 128 13.74 8.56 2.13
C ALA A 128 14.66 7.61 2.89
N THR A 129 15.95 7.97 3.00
CA THR A 129 16.95 7.27 3.81
C THR A 129 17.79 8.29 4.59
N PRO A 130 18.55 7.88 5.60
CA PRO A 130 19.55 8.76 6.22
C PRO A 130 20.78 9.02 5.34
N ALA A 131 20.95 8.24 4.26
CA ALA A 131 22.01 8.43 3.28
C ALA A 131 21.67 9.54 2.28
N ASP A 132 22.63 9.95 1.47
CA ASP A 132 22.56 11.15 0.62
C ASP A 132 22.80 10.83 -0.87
N ASP A 133 22.52 9.63 -1.34
CA ASP A 133 23.02 9.15 -2.63
C ASP A 133 22.02 8.47 -3.55
N GLY A 134 20.73 8.76 -3.44
CA GLY A 134 19.73 8.32 -4.40
C GLY A 134 19.47 6.81 -4.38
N GLU A 135 19.21 6.26 -3.22
CA GLU A 135 18.88 4.85 -3.04
C GLU A 135 17.52 4.48 -3.63
N THR A 136 17.37 3.24 -4.07
CA THR A 136 16.16 2.76 -4.74
C THR A 136 15.46 1.64 -3.98
N MET A 137 14.17 1.49 -4.25
CA MET A 137 13.29 0.48 -3.69
C MET A 137 12.22 0.12 -4.72
N ASP A 138 12.02 -1.17 -4.95
CA ASP A 138 10.91 -1.68 -5.75
C ASP A 138 9.68 -1.95 -4.87
N ILE A 139 8.52 -1.47 -5.30
CA ILE A 139 7.29 -1.44 -4.50
C ILE A 139 6.14 -2.09 -5.26
N SER A 140 5.40 -2.96 -4.57
CA SER A 140 4.06 -3.39 -4.96
C SER A 140 3.12 -3.33 -3.76
N LEU A 141 1.81 -3.35 -4.01
CA LEU A 141 0.79 -3.15 -2.98
C LEU A 141 -0.15 -4.35 -2.93
N PHE A 142 -0.51 -4.75 -1.72
CA PHE A 142 -1.63 -5.66 -1.46
C PHE A 142 -2.80 -4.84 -0.95
N TYR A 143 -3.93 -4.95 -1.62
CA TYR A 143 -5.12 -4.16 -1.32
C TYR A 143 -6.37 -5.03 -1.29
N HIS A 144 -7.40 -4.50 -0.70
CA HIS A 144 -8.71 -5.12 -0.56
C HIS A 144 -9.79 -4.15 -1.04
N THR A 145 -10.76 -4.64 -1.81
CA THR A 145 -11.87 -3.84 -2.35
C THR A 145 -13.17 -4.07 -1.57
N TYR A 146 -14.03 -3.07 -1.55
CA TYR A 146 -15.32 -3.07 -0.88
C TYR A 146 -16.49 -3.13 -1.85
#